data_89e5647effb5bb42634a21236aa35342
#
_entry.id   89e5647effb5bb42634a21236aa35342
#
_cell.length_a   1.000
_cell.length_b   1.000
_cell.length_c   1.000
_cell.angle_alpha   90.00
_cell.angle_beta   90.00
_cell.angle_gamma   90.00
#
_symmetry.space_group_name_H-M   'P 1'
#
loop_
_entity.id
_entity.type
_entity.pdbx_description
1 polymer ?
#
loop_
_entity_poly.entity_id
_entity_poly.type
_entity_poly.pdbx_seq_one_letter_code
_entity_poly.pdbx_strand_id
1 'polypeptide(L)'
;MVRYVQLAHNRRVGAVTQAQVLANLGREDQLDRDGLRRLVASINRYLGVPDTAATDSTQFVGDGLMVAESRPVGAVRLLDGLWRALDVDAALRKVLGPRRFSTDIERVLFALVANRAIEPMSKLSAAEWAVRDVAIDGLAGMDEDQAYRAMDLLVEADAQAEVQEAVFFAVADLLNLEVDLLFFDTTSTYFERDTEESGDDAFRVYGHSKDHRNDLPQIVIGLAVTKEGIPVRVWCWPGNSNDVAILPEVRDDIRGWRLGRIITVVDRGFSSAENLAYLRRGGGHFIAGMRMRDGNPLVDKVLSRQGRYRQVRDNLRVKEVGVDDTDLRYVICHNPEQADRDRTQRADVIARLQIELDRIAKARDRTANSKSHTAKRKAQAAHTKAECALRDHPALGRWLRQQANGRLVIDRAKITTEARLDGKYLIATSDPHISAEDAALGYKNLLEAERGFRDLKSNLLLRPVFHRLEHRIRAHVLLCWLALLLVRVAERRTGQTWRRIATELGRVHAVALTGSAGTAVHTTPLTTAQAGIYRECRITPPAAITAINPA
;
A
#
# COMPACT_ATOMS: atom_id res chain seq x y z
N MET A 1 -10.34 38.76 -0.06
CA MET A 1 -11.65 38.26 -0.52
C MET A 1 -11.43 36.82 -0.97
N VAL A 2 -12.09 35.85 -0.36
CA VAL A 2 -11.96 34.44 -0.74
C VAL A 2 -12.87 34.18 -1.94
N ARG A 3 -12.33 33.64 -3.03
CA ARG A 3 -13.10 33.28 -4.22
C ARG A 3 -13.33 31.78 -4.26
N TYR A 4 -14.51 31.38 -4.70
CA TYR A 4 -14.89 29.98 -4.92
C TYR A 4 -15.17 29.74 -6.39
N VAL A 5 -14.73 28.58 -6.88
CA VAL A 5 -14.97 28.14 -8.26
C VAL A 5 -16.11 27.14 -8.27
N GLN A 6 -17.07 27.35 -9.16
CA GLN A 6 -18.26 26.53 -9.28
C GLN A 6 -18.49 26.16 -10.74
N LEU A 7 -18.87 24.92 -10.97
CA LEU A 7 -19.39 24.48 -12.26
C LEU A 7 -20.89 24.80 -12.30
N ALA A 8 -21.29 25.65 -13.21
CA ALA A 8 -22.68 26.05 -13.36
C ALA A 8 -23.08 26.06 -14.85
N HIS A 9 -24.34 25.81 -15.13
CA HIS A 9 -24.91 26.05 -16.44
C HIS A 9 -26.04 27.08 -16.37
N ASN A 10 -26.25 27.81 -17.46
CA ASN A 10 -27.32 28.75 -17.56
C ASN A 10 -28.58 28.05 -18.05
N ARG A 11 -29.63 28.04 -17.25
CA ARG A 11 -30.98 27.54 -17.63
C ARG A 11 -31.94 28.71 -17.80
N ARG A 12 -32.65 28.72 -18.93
CA ARG A 12 -33.68 29.72 -19.19
C ARG A 12 -35.00 29.28 -18.55
N VAL A 13 -35.51 30.08 -17.63
CA VAL A 13 -36.80 29.88 -16.99
C VAL A 13 -37.67 31.09 -17.34
N GLY A 14 -38.54 30.96 -18.33
CA GLY A 14 -39.30 32.08 -18.90
C GLY A 14 -38.42 33.09 -19.65
N ALA A 15 -38.49 34.37 -19.26
CA ALA A 15 -37.70 35.46 -19.85
C ALA A 15 -36.35 35.70 -19.11
N VAL A 16 -36.06 34.97 -18.03
CA VAL A 16 -34.87 35.18 -17.18
C VAL A 16 -33.94 34.01 -17.29
N THR A 17 -32.62 34.30 -17.46
CA THR A 17 -31.56 33.29 -17.42
C THR A 17 -31.06 33.18 -15.98
N GLN A 18 -31.16 31.99 -15.40
CA GLN A 18 -30.62 31.69 -14.06
C GLN A 18 -29.46 30.72 -14.16
N ALA A 19 -28.38 31.02 -13.41
CA ALA A 19 -27.26 30.10 -13.28
C ALA A 19 -27.61 28.99 -12.27
N GLN A 20 -27.63 27.76 -12.74
CA GLN A 20 -27.81 26.57 -11.90
C GLN A 20 -26.42 25.96 -11.60
N VAL A 21 -26.02 25.96 -10.35
CA VAL A 21 -24.76 25.35 -9.91
C VAL A 21 -24.89 23.83 -9.95
N LEU A 22 -24.01 23.16 -10.69
CA LEU A 22 -23.94 21.72 -10.84
C LEU A 22 -22.99 21.09 -9.82
N ALA A 23 -21.85 21.76 -9.55
CA ALA A 23 -20.88 21.34 -8.56
C ALA A 23 -20.09 22.51 -8.01
N ASN A 24 -19.70 22.44 -6.74
CA ASN A 24 -18.77 23.37 -6.11
C ASN A 24 -17.38 22.74 -6.13
N LEU A 25 -16.43 23.39 -6.82
CA LEU A 25 -15.07 22.88 -7.00
C LEU A 25 -14.11 23.36 -5.90
N GLY A 26 -14.58 24.18 -4.97
CA GLY A 26 -13.79 24.66 -3.83
C GLY A 26 -13.18 26.03 -4.01
N ARG A 27 -12.21 26.36 -3.16
CA ARG A 27 -11.53 27.66 -3.17
C ARG A 27 -10.57 27.77 -4.35
N GLU A 28 -10.50 28.95 -4.96
CA GLU A 28 -9.65 29.23 -6.14
C GLU A 28 -8.16 28.98 -5.86
N ASP A 29 -7.68 29.30 -4.65
CA ASP A 29 -6.29 29.16 -4.23
C ASP A 29 -5.89 27.71 -3.88
N GLN A 30 -6.86 26.81 -3.73
CA GLN A 30 -6.66 25.39 -3.43
C GLN A 30 -7.08 24.47 -4.58
N LEU A 31 -7.44 25.04 -5.73
CA LEU A 31 -7.98 24.31 -6.85
C LEU A 31 -6.90 23.50 -7.58
N ASP A 32 -7.11 22.20 -7.72
CA ASP A 32 -6.29 21.36 -8.61
C ASP A 32 -6.65 21.66 -10.08
N ARG A 33 -5.93 22.64 -10.66
CA ARG A 33 -6.13 23.05 -12.05
C ARG A 33 -5.80 21.94 -13.04
N ASP A 34 -4.85 21.07 -12.71
CA ASP A 34 -4.46 19.96 -13.59
C ASP A 34 -5.49 18.82 -13.51
N GLY A 35 -6.09 18.59 -12.34
CA GLY A 35 -7.25 17.72 -12.19
C GLY A 35 -8.45 18.19 -12.99
N LEU A 36 -8.70 19.51 -13.01
CA LEU A 36 -9.78 20.08 -13.85
C LEU A 36 -9.50 19.94 -15.36
N ARG A 37 -8.27 20.12 -15.80
CA ARG A 37 -7.90 19.88 -17.19
C ARG A 37 -8.12 18.43 -17.61
N ARG A 38 -7.72 17.47 -16.74
CA ARG A 38 -8.01 16.03 -16.96
C ARG A 38 -9.49 15.73 -17.02
N LEU A 39 -10.30 16.34 -16.15
CA LEU A 39 -11.75 16.20 -16.17
C LEU A 39 -12.36 16.73 -17.48
N VAL A 40 -11.95 17.91 -17.93
CA VAL A 40 -12.39 18.49 -19.22
C VAL A 40 -12.00 17.59 -20.39
N ALA A 41 -10.76 17.08 -20.42
CA ALA A 41 -10.30 16.15 -21.45
C ALA A 41 -11.12 14.84 -21.45
N SER A 42 -11.47 14.33 -20.27
CA SER A 42 -12.31 13.14 -20.12
C SER A 42 -13.75 13.39 -20.61
N ILE A 43 -14.31 14.55 -20.31
CA ILE A 43 -15.65 14.93 -20.76
C ILE A 43 -15.68 15.11 -22.28
N ASN A 44 -14.68 15.77 -22.85
CA ASN A 44 -14.58 15.98 -24.31
C ASN A 44 -14.46 14.63 -25.03
N ARG A 45 -13.68 13.70 -24.49
CA ARG A 45 -13.54 12.34 -25.02
C ARG A 45 -14.86 11.58 -24.99
N TYR A 46 -15.62 11.66 -23.90
CA TYR A 46 -16.94 11.05 -23.77
C TYR A 46 -17.97 11.64 -24.75
N LEU A 47 -17.88 12.96 -25.00
CA LEU A 47 -18.77 13.66 -25.92
C LEU A 47 -18.36 13.53 -27.40
N GLY A 48 -17.22 12.86 -27.70
CA GLY A 48 -16.70 12.74 -29.05
C GLY A 48 -16.27 14.10 -29.65
N VAL A 49 -16.03 15.10 -28.79
CA VAL A 49 -15.51 16.41 -29.22
C VAL A 49 -14.02 16.24 -29.46
N PRO A 50 -13.49 16.47 -30.69
CA PRO A 50 -12.07 16.46 -30.93
C PRO A 50 -11.41 17.44 -29.98
N ASP A 51 -10.28 17.04 -29.37
CA ASP A 51 -9.53 17.92 -28.47
C ASP A 51 -8.88 19.04 -29.33
N THR A 52 -9.63 20.12 -29.53
CA THR A 52 -9.20 21.29 -30.31
C THR A 52 -8.02 22.00 -29.65
N ALA A 53 -7.72 21.68 -28.37
CA ALA A 53 -6.52 22.14 -27.70
C ALA A 53 -5.24 21.39 -28.18
N ALA A 54 -5.38 20.21 -28.81
CA ALA A 54 -4.24 19.49 -29.39
C ALA A 54 -3.93 19.89 -30.85
N THR A 55 -4.85 20.58 -31.54
CA THR A 55 -4.70 20.91 -32.96
C THR A 55 -4.20 22.32 -33.24
N ASP A 56 -4.11 23.20 -32.25
CA ASP A 56 -3.77 24.62 -32.50
C ASP A 56 -2.41 25.06 -31.92
N SER A 57 -1.55 24.13 -31.50
CA SER A 57 -0.19 24.47 -31.07
C SER A 57 0.90 24.06 -32.09
N THR A 58 0.63 24.24 -33.39
CA THR A 58 1.73 24.33 -34.37
C THR A 58 2.46 25.66 -34.15
N GLN A 59 3.38 25.70 -33.20
CA GLN A 59 4.31 26.81 -33.04
C GLN A 59 5.37 26.66 -34.13
N PHE A 60 5.48 27.66 -34.98
CA PHE A 60 6.63 27.78 -35.91
C PHE A 60 7.93 27.93 -35.15
N VAL A 61 8.86 27.01 -35.35
CA VAL A 61 10.21 27.04 -34.78
C VAL A 61 11.21 27.25 -35.92
N GLY A 62 11.58 28.50 -36.18
CA GLY A 62 12.56 28.83 -37.20
C GLY A 62 12.08 28.59 -38.66
N ASP A 63 12.99 28.65 -39.64
CA ASP A 63 12.72 28.61 -41.09
C ASP A 63 11.90 27.38 -41.55
N GLY A 64 10.58 27.39 -41.29
CA GLY A 64 9.66 26.38 -41.79
C GLY A 64 9.54 25.10 -40.96
N LEU A 65 10.20 24.97 -39.79
CA LEU A 65 10.01 23.86 -38.90
C LEU A 65 8.76 24.04 -38.04
N MET A 66 7.94 23.00 -37.96
CA MET A 66 6.72 22.93 -37.11
C MET A 66 6.86 21.86 -36.04
N VAL A 67 6.33 22.12 -34.85
CA VAL A 67 6.16 21.11 -33.83
C VAL A 67 4.95 20.23 -34.21
N ALA A 68 5.21 18.99 -34.63
CA ALA A 68 4.18 18.05 -35.00
C ALA A 68 3.59 17.33 -33.76
N GLU A 69 4.46 17.02 -32.78
CA GLU A 69 4.08 16.29 -31.58
C GLU A 69 5.04 16.60 -30.43
N SER A 70 4.55 16.49 -29.18
CA SER A 70 5.36 16.63 -27.97
C SER A 70 4.85 15.67 -26.91
N ARG A 71 5.66 14.64 -26.58
CA ARG A 71 5.29 13.62 -25.58
C ARG A 71 6.30 13.55 -24.44
N PRO A 72 5.87 13.43 -23.16
CA PRO A 72 6.76 13.14 -22.05
C PRO A 72 7.57 11.86 -22.29
N VAL A 73 8.87 11.92 -22.03
CA VAL A 73 9.79 10.78 -22.17
C VAL A 73 10.62 10.53 -20.90
N GLY A 74 10.77 11.54 -20.05
CA GLY A 74 11.77 11.48 -18.99
C GLY A 74 11.51 10.38 -17.96
N ALA A 75 10.32 10.33 -17.35
CA ALA A 75 10.01 9.32 -16.36
C ALA A 75 10.00 7.91 -16.95
N VAL A 76 9.46 7.75 -18.17
CA VAL A 76 9.44 6.47 -18.90
C VAL A 76 10.88 6.00 -19.17
N ARG A 77 11.75 6.89 -19.63
CA ARG A 77 13.17 6.57 -19.90
C ARG A 77 13.90 6.13 -18.63
N LEU A 78 13.65 6.76 -17.48
CA LEU A 78 14.22 6.34 -16.21
C LEU A 78 13.76 4.92 -15.84
N LEU A 79 12.44 4.67 -15.92
CA LEU A 79 11.87 3.35 -15.60
C LEU A 79 12.37 2.27 -16.56
N ASP A 80 12.48 2.55 -17.87
CA ASP A 80 13.02 1.59 -18.85
C ASP A 80 14.50 1.29 -18.61
N GLY A 81 15.27 2.31 -18.24
CA GLY A 81 16.65 2.10 -17.83
C GLY A 81 16.80 1.23 -16.60
N LEU A 82 15.96 1.43 -15.57
CA LEU A 82 15.92 0.58 -14.38
C LEU A 82 15.41 -0.83 -14.71
N TRP A 83 14.40 -0.95 -15.55
CA TRP A 83 13.85 -2.22 -16.01
C TRP A 83 14.93 -3.13 -16.62
N ARG A 84 15.77 -2.56 -17.45
CA ARG A 84 16.90 -3.26 -18.07
C ARG A 84 18.05 -3.51 -17.08
N ALA A 85 18.37 -2.53 -16.23
CA ALA A 85 19.44 -2.66 -15.24
C ALA A 85 19.12 -3.69 -14.14
N LEU A 86 17.84 -4.03 -13.99
CA LEU A 86 17.35 -5.07 -13.07
C LEU A 86 17.04 -6.39 -13.79
N ASP A 87 17.47 -6.56 -15.04
CA ASP A 87 17.26 -7.74 -15.85
C ASP A 87 15.78 -8.21 -15.95
N VAL A 88 14.82 -7.29 -15.73
CA VAL A 88 13.39 -7.63 -15.81
C VAL A 88 13.00 -8.02 -17.22
N ASP A 89 13.51 -7.31 -18.22
CA ASP A 89 13.33 -7.64 -19.64
C ASP A 89 13.91 -9.02 -19.98
N ALA A 90 15.10 -9.34 -19.50
CA ALA A 90 15.76 -10.62 -19.72
C ALA A 90 14.99 -11.78 -19.04
N ALA A 91 14.55 -11.58 -17.78
CA ALA A 91 13.77 -12.55 -17.04
C ALA A 91 12.43 -12.84 -17.73
N LEU A 92 11.71 -11.79 -18.17
CA LEU A 92 10.45 -11.97 -18.90
C LEU A 92 10.65 -12.66 -20.24
N ARG A 93 11.65 -12.27 -21.03
CA ARG A 93 11.94 -12.91 -22.32
C ARG A 93 12.29 -14.39 -22.15
N LYS A 94 13.05 -14.73 -21.12
CA LYS A 94 13.36 -16.12 -20.79
C LYS A 94 12.10 -16.94 -20.51
N VAL A 95 11.21 -16.44 -19.68
CA VAL A 95 9.99 -17.13 -19.26
C VAL A 95 8.97 -17.20 -20.39
N LEU A 96 8.79 -16.13 -21.17
CA LEU A 96 7.90 -16.10 -22.33
C LEU A 96 8.37 -17.05 -23.45
N GLY A 97 9.65 -17.40 -23.46
CA GLY A 97 10.25 -18.33 -24.42
C GLY A 97 10.25 -17.81 -25.87
N PRO A 98 10.63 -18.65 -26.86
CA PRO A 98 10.80 -18.24 -28.26
C PRO A 98 9.47 -18.14 -29.02
N ARG A 99 8.37 -17.77 -28.37
CA ARG A 99 7.07 -17.60 -29.01
C ARG A 99 7.12 -16.42 -29.99
N ARG A 100 6.57 -16.61 -31.20
CA ARG A 100 6.46 -15.51 -32.18
C ARG A 100 5.17 -14.74 -31.92
N PHE A 101 5.32 -13.48 -31.54
CA PHE A 101 4.22 -12.54 -31.36
C PHE A 101 4.27 -11.46 -32.43
N SER A 102 3.13 -10.90 -32.81
CA SER A 102 3.03 -9.76 -33.71
C SER A 102 3.50 -8.46 -33.07
N THR A 103 3.50 -8.41 -31.74
CA THR A 103 3.93 -7.27 -30.92
C THR A 103 4.92 -7.78 -29.87
N ASP A 104 5.90 -6.99 -29.49
CA ASP A 104 6.82 -7.33 -28.41
C ASP A 104 6.09 -7.32 -27.06
N ILE A 105 5.75 -8.52 -26.56
CA ILE A 105 4.99 -8.71 -25.32
C ILE A 105 5.74 -8.12 -24.11
N GLU A 106 7.06 -8.21 -24.09
CA GLU A 106 7.86 -7.63 -23.02
C GLU A 106 7.70 -6.09 -22.98
N ARG A 107 7.67 -5.41 -24.15
CA ARG A 107 7.42 -3.97 -24.22
C ARG A 107 6.01 -3.60 -23.79
N VAL A 108 5.02 -4.41 -24.13
CA VAL A 108 3.63 -4.24 -23.64
C VAL A 108 3.57 -4.34 -22.11
N LEU A 109 4.24 -5.34 -21.52
CA LEU A 109 4.31 -5.48 -20.06
C LEU A 109 5.04 -4.30 -19.41
N PHE A 110 6.14 -3.85 -20.00
CA PHE A 110 6.83 -2.63 -19.54
C PHE A 110 5.89 -1.42 -19.58
N ALA A 111 5.16 -1.20 -20.66
CA ALA A 111 4.22 -0.09 -20.79
C ALA A 111 3.15 -0.12 -19.69
N LEU A 112 2.61 -1.30 -19.39
CA LEU A 112 1.65 -1.48 -18.29
C LEU A 112 2.24 -1.17 -16.92
N VAL A 113 3.51 -1.53 -16.68
CA VAL A 113 4.23 -1.23 -15.43
C VAL A 113 4.56 0.26 -15.33
N ALA A 114 5.04 0.87 -16.41
CA ALA A 114 5.33 2.30 -16.47
C ALA A 114 4.07 3.14 -16.24
N ASN A 115 2.95 2.73 -16.86
CA ASN A 115 1.66 3.36 -16.61
C ASN A 115 1.27 3.29 -15.13
N ARG A 116 1.44 2.14 -14.46
CA ARG A 116 1.19 2.02 -13.01
C ARG A 116 2.01 2.99 -12.19
N ALA A 117 3.27 3.19 -12.54
CA ALA A 117 4.16 4.05 -11.78
C ALA A 117 3.92 5.54 -12.03
N ILE A 118 3.55 5.94 -13.25
CA ILE A 118 3.46 7.35 -13.69
C ILE A 118 2.04 7.88 -13.60
N GLU A 119 1.09 7.19 -14.22
CA GLU A 119 -0.32 7.60 -14.32
C GLU A 119 -1.24 6.37 -14.29
N PRO A 120 -1.49 5.79 -13.10
CA PRO A 120 -2.24 4.56 -12.99
C PRO A 120 -3.67 4.68 -13.52
N MET A 121 -4.05 3.81 -14.46
CA MET A 121 -5.40 3.80 -15.05
C MET A 121 -5.85 2.39 -15.47
N SER A 122 -7.02 2.26 -16.09
CA SER A 122 -7.52 0.98 -16.65
C SER A 122 -6.58 0.45 -17.73
N LYS A 123 -6.68 -0.84 -18.07
CA LYS A 123 -5.85 -1.42 -19.15
C LYS A 123 -6.19 -0.85 -20.52
N LEU A 124 -7.46 -0.54 -20.74
CA LEU A 124 -7.91 0.18 -21.95
C LEU A 124 -7.25 1.55 -22.05
N SER A 125 -7.39 2.38 -21.02
CA SER A 125 -6.78 3.71 -21.01
C SER A 125 -5.24 3.65 -21.01
N ALA A 126 -4.63 2.63 -20.39
CA ALA A 126 -3.19 2.43 -20.41
C ALA A 126 -2.67 2.11 -21.83
N ALA A 127 -3.45 1.40 -22.65
CA ALA A 127 -3.11 1.16 -24.04
C ALA A 127 -3.11 2.47 -24.85
N GLU A 128 -4.13 3.30 -24.70
CA GLU A 128 -4.16 4.63 -25.33
C GLU A 128 -3.03 5.53 -24.84
N TRP A 129 -2.80 5.58 -23.52
CA TRP A 129 -1.73 6.35 -22.91
C TRP A 129 -0.34 5.98 -23.46
N ALA A 130 -0.06 4.67 -23.58
CA ALA A 130 1.24 4.19 -24.06
C ALA A 130 1.55 4.61 -25.50
N VAL A 131 0.53 4.85 -26.32
CA VAL A 131 0.68 5.21 -27.74
C VAL A 131 0.60 6.73 -27.95
N ARG A 132 -0.25 7.43 -27.17
CA ARG A 132 -0.57 8.85 -27.40
C ARG A 132 0.12 9.81 -26.45
N ASP A 133 0.22 9.43 -25.17
CA ASP A 133 0.54 10.39 -24.11
C ASP A 133 1.99 10.30 -23.66
N VAL A 134 2.75 9.27 -24.07
CA VAL A 134 4.17 9.10 -23.73
C VAL A 134 4.98 8.55 -24.91
N ALA A 135 6.30 8.70 -24.83
CA ALA A 135 7.21 8.06 -25.79
C ALA A 135 7.89 6.85 -25.12
N ILE A 136 7.60 5.64 -25.61
CA ILE A 136 8.17 4.37 -25.13
C ILE A 136 9.03 3.76 -26.23
N ASP A 137 10.34 3.65 -25.97
CA ASP A 137 11.27 3.04 -26.92
C ASP A 137 10.92 1.57 -27.20
N GLY A 138 10.86 1.21 -28.48
CA GLY A 138 10.58 -0.16 -28.92
C GLY A 138 9.11 -0.58 -28.88
N LEU A 139 8.18 0.30 -28.52
CA LEU A 139 6.75 0.07 -28.58
C LEU A 139 6.15 0.80 -29.78
N ALA A 140 5.89 0.07 -30.86
CA ALA A 140 5.30 0.66 -32.08
C ALA A 140 3.80 0.95 -31.94
N GLY A 141 3.12 0.23 -31.07
CA GLY A 141 1.69 0.38 -30.77
C GLY A 141 1.24 -0.66 -29.75
N MET A 142 0.11 -0.38 -29.12
CA MET A 142 -0.52 -1.27 -28.14
C MET A 142 -2.03 -1.04 -28.16
N ASP A 143 -2.80 -2.10 -28.19
CA ASP A 143 -4.23 -2.09 -27.98
C ASP A 143 -4.62 -2.83 -26.69
N GLU A 144 -5.90 -2.79 -26.34
CA GLU A 144 -6.42 -3.43 -25.14
C GLU A 144 -6.26 -4.96 -25.19
N ASP A 145 -6.49 -5.58 -26.34
CA ASP A 145 -6.35 -7.03 -26.51
C ASP A 145 -4.92 -7.49 -26.30
N GLN A 146 -3.95 -6.73 -26.81
CA GLN A 146 -2.51 -6.99 -26.60
C GLN A 146 -2.14 -6.85 -25.12
N ALA A 147 -2.70 -5.86 -24.41
CA ALA A 147 -2.50 -5.69 -22.98
C ALA A 147 -3.01 -6.91 -22.20
N TYR A 148 -4.23 -7.38 -22.48
CA TYR A 148 -4.79 -8.55 -21.80
C TYR A 148 -4.06 -9.84 -22.16
N ARG A 149 -3.69 -10.05 -23.42
CA ARG A 149 -2.90 -11.22 -23.84
C ARG A 149 -1.52 -11.25 -23.16
N ALA A 150 -0.87 -10.10 -23.01
CA ALA A 150 0.40 -10.02 -22.29
C ALA A 150 0.24 -10.44 -20.82
N MET A 151 -0.86 -10.05 -20.18
CA MET A 151 -1.17 -10.48 -18.80
C MET A 151 -1.47 -11.99 -18.73
N ASP A 152 -2.23 -12.53 -19.66
CA ASP A 152 -2.56 -13.96 -19.70
C ASP A 152 -1.29 -14.81 -19.88
N LEU A 153 -0.39 -14.43 -20.80
CA LEU A 153 0.89 -15.09 -21.03
C LEU A 153 1.82 -15.06 -19.80
N LEU A 154 1.78 -13.99 -19.03
CA LEU A 154 2.58 -13.86 -17.81
C LEU A 154 2.21 -14.92 -16.76
N VAL A 155 0.96 -15.36 -16.75
CA VAL A 155 0.48 -16.39 -15.82
C VAL A 155 0.60 -17.80 -16.40
N GLU A 156 0.30 -18.01 -17.69
CA GLU A 156 0.46 -19.31 -18.36
C GLU A 156 1.89 -19.86 -18.27
N ALA A 157 2.87 -18.99 -18.22
CA ALA A 157 4.28 -19.37 -18.15
C ALA A 157 4.75 -19.71 -16.72
N ASP A 158 3.85 -19.70 -15.72
CA ASP A 158 4.17 -19.74 -14.27
C ASP A 158 5.29 -18.75 -13.88
N ALA A 159 5.31 -17.64 -14.61
CA ALA A 159 6.37 -16.65 -14.61
C ALA A 159 6.52 -15.93 -13.26
N GLN A 160 5.52 -16.03 -12.40
CA GLN A 160 5.47 -15.22 -11.18
C GLN A 160 6.65 -15.51 -10.26
N ALA A 161 6.97 -16.78 -10.03
CA ALA A 161 8.07 -17.16 -9.15
C ALA A 161 9.43 -16.85 -9.79
N GLU A 162 9.65 -17.31 -11.02
CA GLU A 162 10.93 -17.16 -11.72
C GLU A 162 11.29 -15.70 -12.01
N VAL A 163 10.32 -14.88 -12.42
CA VAL A 163 10.55 -13.44 -12.66
C VAL A 163 10.89 -12.73 -11.35
N GLN A 164 10.15 -13.00 -10.27
CA GLN A 164 10.41 -12.35 -9.00
C GLN A 164 11.77 -12.73 -8.41
N GLU A 165 12.15 -14.00 -8.51
CA GLU A 165 13.47 -14.48 -8.06
C GLU A 165 14.61 -13.84 -8.85
N ALA A 166 14.57 -13.91 -10.19
CA ALA A 166 15.60 -13.34 -11.05
C ALA A 166 15.78 -11.84 -10.83
N VAL A 167 14.67 -11.10 -10.80
CA VAL A 167 14.67 -9.66 -10.58
C VAL A 167 15.18 -9.29 -9.18
N PHE A 168 14.82 -10.05 -8.16
CA PHE A 168 15.31 -9.80 -6.80
C PHE A 168 16.84 -9.95 -6.71
N PHE A 169 17.43 -10.99 -7.30
CA PHE A 169 18.89 -11.15 -7.29
C PHE A 169 19.60 -10.03 -8.04
N ALA A 170 19.05 -9.59 -9.20
CA ALA A 170 19.60 -8.44 -9.91
C ALA A 170 19.52 -7.13 -9.08
N VAL A 171 18.42 -6.93 -8.35
CA VAL A 171 18.28 -5.78 -7.43
C VAL A 171 19.27 -5.87 -6.27
N ALA A 172 19.42 -7.05 -5.68
CA ALA A 172 20.34 -7.26 -4.55
C ALA A 172 21.78 -6.95 -4.97
N ASP A 173 22.21 -7.40 -6.15
CA ASP A 173 23.52 -7.07 -6.72
C ASP A 173 23.63 -5.58 -7.04
N LEU A 174 22.67 -5.01 -7.78
CA LEU A 174 22.68 -3.60 -8.19
C LEU A 174 22.76 -2.61 -7.03
N LEU A 175 22.09 -2.91 -5.91
CA LEU A 175 22.04 -2.08 -4.72
C LEU A 175 23.03 -2.51 -3.63
N ASN A 176 23.76 -3.61 -3.85
CA ASN A 176 24.66 -4.24 -2.89
C ASN A 176 23.95 -4.49 -1.54
N LEU A 177 22.79 -5.17 -1.63
CA LEU A 177 21.94 -5.44 -0.46
C LEU A 177 22.45 -6.68 0.30
N GLU A 178 22.63 -6.53 1.59
CA GLU A 178 22.76 -7.66 2.52
C GLU A 178 21.37 -8.01 3.03
N VAL A 179 20.81 -9.13 2.55
CA VAL A 179 19.47 -9.59 2.95
C VAL A 179 19.62 -10.53 4.15
N ASP A 180 19.69 -9.94 5.32
CA ASP A 180 19.73 -10.61 6.62
C ASP A 180 18.36 -10.62 7.31
N LEU A 181 17.52 -9.62 7.03
CA LEU A 181 16.16 -9.49 7.55
C LEU A 181 15.15 -9.40 6.40
N LEU A 182 14.12 -10.25 6.46
CA LEU A 182 13.00 -10.24 5.54
C LEU A 182 11.71 -9.92 6.30
N PHE A 183 11.04 -8.86 5.91
CA PHE A 183 9.79 -8.38 6.50
C PHE A 183 8.62 -8.89 5.70
N PHE A 184 7.73 -9.63 6.33
CA PHE A 184 6.54 -10.18 5.71
C PHE A 184 5.28 -9.68 6.42
N ASP A 185 4.32 -9.21 5.64
CA ASP A 185 2.98 -8.85 6.10
C ASP A 185 1.95 -9.14 5.00
N THR A 186 0.67 -9.08 5.37
CA THR A 186 -0.46 -9.27 4.46
C THR A 186 -1.39 -8.08 4.47
N THR A 187 -2.12 -7.92 3.37
CA THR A 187 -3.25 -7.01 3.28
C THR A 187 -4.38 -7.65 2.51
N SER A 188 -5.58 -7.05 2.56
CA SER A 188 -6.69 -7.43 1.68
C SER A 188 -6.95 -6.34 0.66
N THR A 189 -7.53 -6.73 -0.48
CA THR A 189 -8.14 -5.79 -1.42
C THR A 189 -9.51 -6.30 -1.81
N TYR A 190 -10.51 -5.42 -1.74
CA TYR A 190 -11.90 -5.76 -2.02
C TYR A 190 -12.27 -5.47 -3.47
N PHE A 191 -13.37 -6.10 -3.92
CA PHE A 191 -13.98 -5.91 -5.23
C PHE A 191 -15.37 -5.30 -5.05
N GLU A 192 -15.69 -4.28 -5.84
CA GLU A 192 -17.01 -3.67 -5.84
C GLU A 192 -17.99 -4.55 -6.62
N ARG A 193 -18.45 -5.61 -5.97
CA ARG A 193 -19.46 -6.55 -6.46
C ARG A 193 -20.26 -7.10 -5.27
N ASP A 194 -21.53 -7.39 -5.50
CA ASP A 194 -22.47 -7.78 -4.44
C ASP A 194 -22.38 -9.24 -4.00
N THR A 195 -21.70 -10.09 -4.76
CA THR A 195 -21.64 -11.53 -4.50
C THR A 195 -20.22 -12.07 -4.60
N GLU A 196 -19.87 -13.00 -3.71
CA GLU A 196 -18.63 -13.76 -3.80
C GLU A 196 -18.67 -14.81 -4.92
N GLU A 197 -17.54 -15.38 -5.23
CA GLU A 197 -17.43 -16.57 -6.08
C GLU A 197 -17.87 -17.81 -5.31
N SER A 198 -18.37 -18.81 -6.03
CA SER A 198 -18.81 -20.09 -5.48
C SER A 198 -17.98 -21.24 -6.04
N GLY A 199 -17.79 -22.31 -5.26
CA GLY A 199 -17.00 -23.48 -5.60
C GLY A 199 -15.72 -23.58 -4.79
N ASP A 200 -15.04 -24.72 -4.91
CA ASP A 200 -13.85 -25.03 -4.10
C ASP A 200 -12.65 -24.16 -4.45
N ASP A 201 -12.58 -23.69 -5.70
CA ASP A 201 -11.53 -22.81 -6.23
C ASP A 201 -11.91 -21.32 -6.18
N ALA A 202 -12.94 -20.95 -5.40
CA ALA A 202 -13.38 -19.56 -5.31
C ALA A 202 -12.29 -18.65 -4.75
N PHE A 203 -11.93 -17.62 -5.52
CA PHE A 203 -10.80 -16.73 -5.19
C PHE A 203 -11.25 -15.42 -4.55
N ARG A 204 -12.30 -14.78 -5.13
CA ARG A 204 -12.88 -13.55 -4.58
C ARG A 204 -14.03 -13.92 -3.64
N VAL A 205 -13.72 -14.05 -2.37
CA VAL A 205 -14.67 -14.48 -1.33
C VAL A 205 -14.67 -13.51 -0.16
N TYR A 206 -15.72 -13.55 0.65
CA TYR A 206 -15.77 -12.78 1.89
C TYR A 206 -14.71 -13.26 2.87
N GLY A 207 -14.16 -12.32 3.65
CA GLY A 207 -13.14 -12.62 4.66
C GLY A 207 -12.93 -11.45 5.61
N HIS A 208 -11.91 -11.54 6.44
CA HIS A 208 -11.54 -10.48 7.36
C HIS A 208 -10.85 -9.33 6.60
N SER A 209 -11.60 -8.27 6.33
CA SER A 209 -11.10 -7.13 5.57
C SER A 209 -10.21 -6.22 6.42
N LYS A 210 -8.94 -6.09 6.04
CA LYS A 210 -8.03 -5.09 6.62
C LYS A 210 -8.38 -3.65 6.20
N ASP A 211 -9.31 -3.49 5.25
CA ASP A 211 -9.87 -2.21 4.79
C ASP A 211 -11.24 -1.91 5.40
N HIS A 212 -11.69 -2.71 6.39
CA HIS A 212 -13.01 -2.60 7.05
C HIS A 212 -14.21 -2.71 6.11
N ARG A 213 -14.06 -3.42 4.98
CA ARG A 213 -15.11 -3.70 3.99
C ARG A 213 -15.44 -5.20 3.99
N ASN A 214 -15.90 -5.68 5.16
CA ASN A 214 -16.34 -7.08 5.32
C ASN A 214 -17.64 -7.39 4.56
N ASP A 215 -18.26 -6.37 4.02
CA ASP A 215 -19.46 -6.41 3.18
C ASP A 215 -19.16 -6.74 1.72
N LEU A 216 -17.89 -6.78 1.30
CA LEU A 216 -17.47 -7.04 -0.08
C LEU A 216 -16.52 -8.23 -0.18
N PRO A 217 -16.61 -9.03 -1.26
CA PRO A 217 -15.61 -10.04 -1.59
C PRO A 217 -14.22 -9.44 -1.76
N GLN A 218 -13.21 -10.17 -1.35
CA GLN A 218 -11.83 -9.72 -1.35
C GLN A 218 -10.86 -10.82 -1.75
N ILE A 219 -9.59 -10.47 -1.91
CA ILE A 219 -8.44 -11.36 -1.92
C ILE A 219 -7.45 -10.92 -0.85
N VAL A 220 -6.59 -11.84 -0.42
CA VAL A 220 -5.47 -11.56 0.46
C VAL A 220 -4.19 -11.44 -0.37
N ILE A 221 -3.38 -10.42 -0.09
CA ILE A 221 -2.10 -10.18 -0.76
C ILE A 221 -1.01 -10.19 0.30
N GLY A 222 0.04 -10.99 0.10
CA GLY A 222 1.25 -11.00 0.91
C GLY A 222 2.37 -10.22 0.22
N LEU A 223 3.18 -9.52 0.99
CA LEU A 223 4.35 -8.81 0.50
C LEU A 223 5.54 -9.06 1.42
N ALA A 224 6.65 -9.49 0.83
CA ALA A 224 7.93 -9.54 1.48
C ALA A 224 8.81 -8.39 1.00
N VAL A 225 9.48 -7.71 1.94
CA VAL A 225 10.41 -6.61 1.64
C VAL A 225 11.70 -6.74 2.45
N THR A 226 12.79 -6.14 1.96
CA THR A 226 14.05 -6.00 2.73
C THR A 226 13.94 -4.89 3.80
N LYS A 227 14.96 -4.76 4.64
CA LYS A 227 15.05 -3.66 5.63
C LYS A 227 15.08 -2.27 5.02
N GLU A 228 15.42 -2.17 3.74
CA GLU A 228 15.39 -0.93 2.96
C GLU A 228 14.04 -0.68 2.27
N GLY A 229 13.07 -1.57 2.46
CA GLY A 229 11.75 -1.47 1.83
C GLY A 229 11.71 -1.89 0.36
N ILE A 230 12.75 -2.60 -0.12
CA ILE A 230 12.77 -3.16 -1.48
C ILE A 230 11.86 -4.39 -1.53
N PRO A 231 10.88 -4.42 -2.44
CA PRO A 231 10.00 -5.58 -2.61
C PRO A 231 10.78 -6.82 -3.07
N VAL A 232 10.63 -7.93 -2.33
CA VAL A 232 11.27 -9.21 -2.61
C VAL A 232 10.32 -10.11 -3.37
N ARG A 233 9.10 -10.29 -2.83
CA ARG A 233 8.10 -11.17 -3.40
C ARG A 233 6.69 -10.73 -3.04
N VAL A 234 5.72 -11.05 -3.90
CA VAL A 234 4.29 -10.84 -3.70
C VAL A 234 3.53 -12.15 -3.93
N TRP A 235 2.52 -12.38 -3.11
CA TRP A 235 1.60 -13.53 -3.21
C TRP A 235 0.16 -13.06 -3.24
N CYS A 236 -0.72 -13.92 -3.74
CA CYS A 236 -2.17 -13.71 -3.74
C CYS A 236 -2.87 -14.99 -3.30
N TRP A 237 -3.81 -14.85 -2.38
CA TRP A 237 -4.64 -15.95 -1.88
C TRP A 237 -6.12 -15.60 -1.90
N PRO A 238 -7.01 -16.60 -1.80
CA PRO A 238 -8.44 -16.37 -1.61
C PRO A 238 -8.73 -15.45 -0.42
N GLY A 239 -9.82 -14.70 -0.53
CA GLY A 239 -10.18 -13.66 0.46
C GLY A 239 -10.42 -14.13 1.89
N ASN A 240 -10.72 -15.41 2.08
CA ASN A 240 -10.92 -16.05 3.39
C ASN A 240 -9.63 -16.67 3.97
N SER A 241 -8.50 -16.57 3.27
CA SER A 241 -7.21 -17.05 3.78
C SER A 241 -6.81 -16.33 5.05
N ASN A 242 -6.33 -17.07 6.03
CA ASN A 242 -5.88 -16.51 7.29
C ASN A 242 -4.34 -16.48 7.38
N ASP A 243 -3.83 -15.53 8.15
CA ASP A 243 -2.41 -15.29 8.31
C ASP A 243 -1.63 -16.52 8.84
N VAL A 244 -2.31 -17.42 9.57
CA VAL A 244 -1.67 -18.63 10.12
C VAL A 244 -1.41 -19.67 9.03
N ALA A 245 -2.36 -19.86 8.12
CA ALA A 245 -2.30 -20.90 7.09
C ALA A 245 -1.31 -20.57 5.96
N ILE A 246 -1.10 -19.30 5.65
CA ILE A 246 -0.26 -18.88 4.50
C ILE A 246 1.25 -18.84 4.81
N LEU A 247 1.64 -18.70 6.07
CA LEU A 247 3.04 -18.52 6.44
C LEU A 247 3.95 -19.70 6.05
N PRO A 248 3.52 -20.97 6.15
CA PRO A 248 4.30 -22.10 5.65
C PRO A 248 4.65 -21.99 4.16
N GLU A 249 3.70 -21.65 3.31
CA GLU A 249 3.92 -21.46 1.87
C GLU A 249 4.94 -20.35 1.60
N VAL A 250 4.76 -19.19 2.24
CA VAL A 250 5.68 -18.05 2.11
C VAL A 250 7.11 -18.44 2.48
N ARG A 251 7.28 -19.15 3.60
CA ARG A 251 8.59 -19.59 4.04
C ARG A 251 9.25 -20.57 3.08
N ASP A 252 8.50 -21.56 2.60
CA ASP A 252 9.03 -22.59 1.72
C ASP A 252 9.42 -22.01 0.36
N ASP A 253 8.64 -21.08 -0.16
CA ASP A 253 8.94 -20.31 -1.36
C ASP A 253 10.26 -19.54 -1.23
N ILE A 254 10.40 -18.75 -0.17
CA ILE A 254 11.62 -17.94 0.07
C ILE A 254 12.84 -18.84 0.30
N ARG A 255 12.66 -19.97 0.98
CA ARG A 255 13.74 -20.94 1.19
C ARG A 255 14.24 -21.55 -0.12
N GLY A 256 13.36 -21.74 -1.08
CA GLY A 256 13.69 -22.22 -2.44
C GLY A 256 14.75 -21.36 -3.12
N TRP A 257 14.79 -20.06 -2.82
CA TRP A 257 15.73 -19.10 -3.40
C TRP A 257 17.17 -19.21 -2.87
N ARG A 258 17.44 -20.12 -1.93
CA ARG A 258 18.77 -20.36 -1.35
C ARG A 258 19.49 -19.08 -0.87
N LEU A 259 18.73 -18.12 -0.42
CA LEU A 259 19.27 -16.95 0.26
C LEU A 259 20.04 -17.45 1.50
N GLY A 260 21.11 -16.78 1.87
CA GLY A 260 21.94 -17.15 3.03
C GLY A 260 21.12 -17.20 4.34
N ARG A 261 21.70 -16.85 5.47
CA ARG A 261 20.97 -16.78 6.74
C ARG A 261 19.95 -15.63 6.70
N ILE A 262 18.67 -15.97 6.72
CA ILE A 262 17.58 -14.99 6.78
C ILE A 262 16.84 -15.10 8.11
N ILE A 263 16.57 -13.97 8.74
CA ILE A 263 15.66 -13.82 9.86
C ILE A 263 14.34 -13.26 9.34
N THR A 264 13.27 -14.03 9.42
CA THR A 264 11.93 -13.60 8.99
C THR A 264 11.28 -12.75 10.07
N VAL A 265 10.91 -11.52 9.73
CA VAL A 265 10.23 -10.59 10.65
C VAL A 265 8.74 -10.58 10.34
N VAL A 266 7.91 -10.91 11.32
CA VAL A 266 6.45 -11.02 11.17
C VAL A 266 5.71 -10.28 12.29
N ASP A 267 4.50 -9.81 11.98
CA ASP A 267 3.63 -9.19 12.98
C ASP A 267 2.98 -10.24 13.90
N ARG A 268 2.37 -9.74 14.96
CA ARG A 268 1.64 -10.53 15.98
C ARG A 268 0.50 -11.39 15.42
N GLY A 269 0.01 -11.11 14.21
CA GLY A 269 -0.95 -11.94 13.51
C GLY A 269 -0.42 -13.34 13.22
N PHE A 270 0.88 -13.46 13.00
CA PHE A 270 1.58 -14.69 12.64
C PHE A 270 2.21 -15.44 13.82
N SER A 271 2.06 -14.98 15.07
CA SER A 271 2.76 -15.48 16.24
C SER A 271 2.13 -16.72 16.89
N SER A 272 1.37 -17.54 16.15
CA SER A 272 0.91 -18.83 16.68
C SER A 272 2.10 -19.77 16.96
N ALA A 273 1.98 -20.65 17.97
CA ALA A 273 3.04 -21.59 18.31
C ALA A 273 3.44 -22.47 17.12
N GLU A 274 2.48 -22.88 16.29
CA GLU A 274 2.70 -23.66 15.09
C GLU A 274 3.53 -22.90 14.05
N ASN A 275 3.18 -21.64 13.80
CA ASN A 275 3.92 -20.78 12.87
C ASN A 275 5.35 -20.53 13.32
N LEU A 276 5.55 -20.21 14.60
CA LEU A 276 6.88 -20.00 15.15
C LEU A 276 7.73 -21.27 15.09
N ALA A 277 7.15 -22.43 15.36
CA ALA A 277 7.80 -23.72 15.18
C ALA A 277 8.15 -23.99 13.72
N TYR A 278 7.25 -23.63 12.79
CA TYR A 278 7.47 -23.79 11.35
C TYR A 278 8.62 -22.90 10.85
N LEU A 279 8.66 -21.64 11.27
CA LEU A 279 9.74 -20.71 10.91
C LEU A 279 11.13 -21.21 11.36
N ARG A 280 11.21 -21.96 12.46
CA ARG A 280 12.46 -22.55 12.97
C ARG A 280 12.93 -23.80 12.22
N ARG A 281 12.08 -24.45 11.44
CA ARG A 281 12.45 -25.70 10.74
C ARG A 281 13.63 -25.47 9.80
N GLY A 282 14.57 -26.41 9.81
CA GLY A 282 15.74 -26.38 8.93
C GLY A 282 16.68 -25.19 9.16
N GLY A 283 16.83 -24.74 10.42
CA GLY A 283 17.75 -23.67 10.79
C GLY A 283 17.23 -22.26 10.49
N GLY A 284 15.92 -22.09 10.24
CA GLY A 284 15.33 -20.77 10.06
C GLY A 284 15.27 -19.97 11.37
N HIS A 285 15.34 -18.65 11.26
CA HIS A 285 15.22 -17.73 12.38
C HIS A 285 14.08 -16.74 12.16
N PHE A 286 13.55 -16.20 13.25
CA PHE A 286 12.48 -15.21 13.18
C PHE A 286 12.63 -14.12 14.25
N ILE A 287 11.97 -12.99 13.99
CA ILE A 287 11.56 -11.97 14.95
C ILE A 287 10.05 -11.82 14.81
N ALA A 288 9.30 -12.08 15.87
CA ALA A 288 7.83 -12.03 15.83
C ALA A 288 7.28 -11.12 16.92
N GLY A 289 6.31 -10.28 16.58
CA GLY A 289 5.49 -9.58 17.56
C GLY A 289 4.64 -10.55 18.36
N MET A 290 4.54 -10.36 19.68
CA MET A 290 3.77 -11.23 20.56
C MET A 290 2.55 -10.49 21.09
N ARG A 291 1.44 -11.22 21.21
CA ARG A 291 0.21 -10.69 21.83
C ARG A 291 0.41 -10.62 23.35
N MET A 292 0.25 -9.44 23.94
CA MET A 292 0.44 -9.23 25.38
C MET A 292 -0.84 -9.40 26.22
N ARG A 293 -1.99 -9.61 25.58
CA ARG A 293 -3.33 -9.59 26.22
C ARG A 293 -4.17 -10.83 25.95
N ASP A 294 -3.53 -11.92 25.51
CA ASP A 294 -4.22 -13.17 25.15
C ASP A 294 -4.32 -14.17 26.31
N GLY A 295 -3.83 -13.77 27.50
CA GLY A 295 -3.81 -14.65 28.68
C GLY A 295 -2.76 -15.76 28.63
N ASN A 296 -1.76 -15.65 27.75
CA ASN A 296 -0.66 -16.61 27.64
C ASN A 296 0.24 -16.54 28.90
N PRO A 297 0.32 -17.60 29.74
CA PRO A 297 1.09 -17.59 30.97
C PRO A 297 2.59 -17.29 30.77
N LEU A 298 3.14 -17.69 29.62
CA LEU A 298 4.52 -17.42 29.27
C LEU A 298 4.76 -15.92 29.07
N VAL A 299 3.83 -15.24 28.37
CA VAL A 299 3.90 -13.79 28.18
C VAL A 299 3.78 -13.05 29.51
N ASP A 300 2.87 -13.47 30.38
CA ASP A 300 2.74 -12.91 31.72
C ASP A 300 4.01 -13.10 32.55
N LYS A 301 4.66 -14.27 32.45
CA LYS A 301 5.93 -14.56 33.09
C LYS A 301 7.04 -13.64 32.57
N VAL A 302 7.12 -13.43 31.26
CA VAL A 302 8.08 -12.51 30.63
C VAL A 302 7.85 -11.06 31.08
N LEU A 303 6.62 -10.59 31.06
CA LEU A 303 6.26 -9.21 31.43
C LEU A 303 6.47 -8.91 32.92
N SER A 304 6.40 -9.93 33.78
CA SER A 304 6.61 -9.80 35.23
C SER A 304 8.08 -9.76 35.64
N ARG A 305 9.00 -10.25 34.78
CA ARG A 305 10.45 -10.28 35.10
C ARG A 305 11.00 -8.87 35.29
N GLN A 306 11.74 -8.66 36.36
CA GLN A 306 12.46 -7.42 36.62
C GLN A 306 13.71 -7.33 35.73
N GLY A 307 14.22 -6.13 35.52
CA GLY A 307 15.43 -5.88 34.73
C GLY A 307 15.53 -4.44 34.27
N ARG A 308 16.72 -4.01 33.92
CA ARG A 308 16.97 -2.64 33.47
C ARG A 308 16.70 -2.51 31.97
N TYR A 309 16.05 -1.41 31.58
CA TYR A 309 15.92 -1.03 30.18
C TYR A 309 17.22 -0.37 29.71
N ARG A 310 17.64 -0.72 28.49
CA ARG A 310 18.70 -0.04 27.76
C ARG A 310 18.06 0.90 26.74
N GLN A 311 18.55 2.12 26.64
CA GLN A 311 18.07 3.07 25.64
C GLN A 311 18.75 2.79 24.31
N VAL A 312 17.96 2.65 23.26
CA VAL A 312 18.39 2.41 21.87
C VAL A 312 18.24 3.69 21.04
N ARG A 313 17.13 4.40 21.25
CA ARG A 313 16.81 5.72 20.67
C ARG A 313 16.00 6.51 21.68
N ASP A 314 15.76 7.79 21.42
CA ASP A 314 14.99 8.66 22.32
C ASP A 314 13.61 8.08 22.64
N ASN A 315 12.97 7.46 21.67
CA ASN A 315 11.64 6.85 21.80
C ASN A 315 11.66 5.32 21.84
N LEU A 316 12.78 4.68 22.10
CA LEU A 316 12.90 3.23 22.17
C LEU A 316 13.87 2.78 23.28
N ARG A 317 13.34 2.09 24.26
CA ARG A 317 14.07 1.37 25.29
C ARG A 317 13.78 -0.11 25.18
N VAL A 318 14.78 -0.95 25.39
CA VAL A 318 14.64 -2.41 25.29
C VAL A 318 15.10 -3.09 26.57
N LYS A 319 14.47 -4.21 26.86
CA LYS A 319 14.88 -5.11 27.96
C LYS A 319 14.75 -6.54 27.48
N GLU A 320 15.85 -7.26 27.44
CA GLU A 320 15.86 -8.68 27.14
C GLU A 320 15.48 -9.50 28.36
N VAL A 321 14.69 -10.55 28.15
CA VAL A 321 14.23 -11.47 29.20
C VAL A 321 14.37 -12.89 28.69
N GLY A 322 15.16 -13.70 29.39
CA GLY A 322 15.18 -15.15 29.21
C GLY A 322 14.14 -15.83 30.08
N VAL A 323 13.60 -16.93 29.61
CA VAL A 323 12.66 -17.80 30.35
C VAL A 323 13.13 -19.24 30.20
N ASP A 324 13.30 -19.93 31.32
CA ASP A 324 13.90 -21.28 31.37
C ASP A 324 13.11 -22.37 30.62
N ASP A 325 11.83 -22.10 30.32
CA ASP A 325 10.93 -23.07 29.69
C ASP A 325 10.97 -23.04 28.14
N THR A 326 11.84 -22.22 27.55
CA THR A 326 11.91 -22.04 26.08
C THR A 326 13.27 -21.55 25.61
N ASP A 327 13.68 -21.99 24.42
CA ASP A 327 14.88 -21.50 23.72
C ASP A 327 14.67 -20.10 23.08
N LEU A 328 13.46 -19.54 23.18
CA LEU A 328 13.18 -18.24 22.63
C LEU A 328 13.71 -17.13 23.53
N ARG A 329 14.25 -16.12 22.92
CA ARG A 329 14.64 -14.87 23.55
C ARG A 329 13.50 -13.87 23.42
N TYR A 330 13.16 -13.20 24.51
CA TYR A 330 12.10 -12.20 24.53
C TYR A 330 12.68 -10.81 24.75
N VAL A 331 12.23 -9.83 23.96
CA VAL A 331 12.63 -8.44 24.12
C VAL A 331 11.38 -7.59 24.36
N ILE A 332 11.31 -6.99 25.54
CA ILE A 332 10.29 -6.01 25.88
C ILE A 332 10.77 -4.65 25.39
N CYS A 333 10.06 -4.09 24.44
CA CYS A 333 10.30 -2.76 23.90
C CYS A 333 9.37 -1.76 24.59
N HIS A 334 9.89 -0.59 24.91
CA HIS A 334 9.13 0.48 25.55
C HIS A 334 9.38 1.82 24.83
N ASN A 335 8.30 2.45 24.40
CA ASN A 335 8.29 3.80 23.85
C ASN A 335 7.67 4.77 24.89
N PRO A 336 8.48 5.66 25.50
CA PRO A 336 7.97 6.58 26.53
C PRO A 336 6.89 7.53 26.03
N GLU A 337 7.01 8.06 24.81
CA GLU A 337 6.03 8.96 24.20
C GLU A 337 4.67 8.25 23.98
N GLN A 338 4.72 6.99 23.52
CA GLN A 338 3.52 6.21 23.37
C GLN A 338 2.91 5.87 24.73
N ALA A 339 3.72 5.60 25.76
CA ALA A 339 3.24 5.36 27.11
C ALA A 339 2.47 6.57 27.68
N ASP A 340 2.93 7.78 27.40
CA ASP A 340 2.21 9.00 27.79
C ASP A 340 0.90 9.20 27.03
N ARG A 341 0.88 8.89 25.73
CA ARG A 341 -0.36 8.90 24.92
C ARG A 341 -1.37 7.87 25.43
N ASP A 342 -0.93 6.63 25.67
CA ASP A 342 -1.79 5.55 26.17
C ASP A 342 -2.39 5.91 27.53
N ARG A 343 -1.59 6.50 28.43
CA ARG A 343 -2.02 7.01 29.73
C ARG A 343 -3.09 8.09 29.61
N THR A 344 -2.83 9.09 28.75
CA THR A 344 -3.78 10.19 28.51
C THR A 344 -5.08 9.67 27.92
N GLN A 345 -5.01 8.88 26.87
CA GLN A 345 -6.21 8.28 26.23
C GLN A 345 -7.02 7.43 27.21
N ARG A 346 -6.35 6.64 28.06
CA ARG A 346 -7.02 5.84 29.09
C ARG A 346 -7.71 6.73 30.13
N ALA A 347 -7.05 7.82 30.58
CA ALA A 347 -7.64 8.75 31.51
C ALA A 347 -8.90 9.41 30.93
N ASP A 348 -8.89 9.81 29.67
CA ASP A 348 -10.03 10.40 28.97
C ASP A 348 -11.21 9.40 28.86
N VAL A 349 -10.90 8.14 28.51
CA VAL A 349 -11.92 7.09 28.43
C VAL A 349 -12.55 6.83 29.80
N ILE A 350 -11.74 6.78 30.87
CA ILE A 350 -12.23 6.55 32.23
C ILE A 350 -13.08 7.74 32.70
N ALA A 351 -12.69 8.97 32.39
CA ALA A 351 -13.47 10.16 32.71
C ALA A 351 -14.85 10.13 32.03
N ARG A 352 -14.90 9.78 30.74
CA ARG A 352 -16.17 9.60 30.01
C ARG A 352 -17.03 8.52 30.62
N LEU A 353 -16.43 7.37 30.97
CA LEU A 353 -17.13 6.28 31.65
C LEU A 353 -17.74 6.71 32.97
N GLN A 354 -17.02 7.48 33.77
CA GLN A 354 -17.51 7.99 35.05
C GLN A 354 -18.74 8.87 34.84
N ILE A 355 -18.71 9.78 33.84
CA ILE A 355 -19.85 10.64 33.50
C ILE A 355 -21.09 9.79 33.12
N GLU A 356 -20.91 8.76 32.29
CA GLU A 356 -22.02 7.90 31.89
C GLU A 356 -22.59 7.07 33.07
N LEU A 357 -21.72 6.53 33.93
CA LEU A 357 -22.13 5.80 35.12
C LEU A 357 -22.89 6.73 36.10
N ASP A 358 -22.43 7.95 36.31
CA ASP A 358 -23.10 8.94 37.16
C ASP A 358 -24.45 9.36 36.55
N ARG A 359 -24.57 9.46 35.23
CA ARG A 359 -25.84 9.71 34.55
C ARG A 359 -26.84 8.58 34.78
N ILE A 360 -26.38 7.32 34.64
CA ILE A 360 -27.20 6.12 34.88
C ILE A 360 -27.63 6.06 36.37
N ALA A 361 -26.70 6.32 37.29
CA ALA A 361 -26.99 6.34 38.72
C ALA A 361 -28.07 7.39 39.10
N LYS A 362 -27.89 8.65 38.63
CA LYS A 362 -28.88 9.74 38.85
C LYS A 362 -30.25 9.39 38.27
N ALA A 363 -30.30 8.75 37.11
CA ALA A 363 -31.54 8.37 36.48
C ALA A 363 -32.21 7.20 37.29
N ARG A 364 -31.43 6.24 37.82
CA ARG A 364 -31.89 5.18 38.70
C ARG A 364 -32.51 5.73 40.01
N ASP A 365 -31.84 6.69 40.64
CA ASP A 365 -32.32 7.34 41.87
C ASP A 365 -33.65 8.09 41.66
N ARG A 366 -33.77 8.84 40.54
CA ARG A 366 -35.04 9.46 40.14
C ARG A 366 -36.17 8.46 39.97
N THR A 367 -35.86 7.29 39.41
CA THR A 367 -36.81 6.20 39.21
C THR A 367 -37.26 5.59 40.54
N ALA A 368 -36.33 5.35 41.44
CA ALA A 368 -36.63 4.80 42.76
C ALA A 368 -37.59 5.72 43.57
N ASN A 369 -37.40 7.02 43.40
CA ASN A 369 -38.20 8.05 44.11
C ASN A 369 -39.54 8.42 43.42
N SER A 370 -39.85 7.84 42.24
CA SER A 370 -41.11 8.09 41.52
C SER A 370 -42.31 7.46 42.25
N LYS A 371 -43.42 8.20 42.35
CA LYS A 371 -44.69 7.69 42.96
C LYS A 371 -45.53 6.86 41.99
N SER A 372 -45.28 6.92 40.68
CA SER A 372 -46.05 6.18 39.67
C SER A 372 -45.40 4.85 39.33
N HIS A 373 -46.17 3.76 39.46
CA HIS A 373 -45.70 2.40 39.12
C HIS A 373 -45.36 2.24 37.65
N THR A 374 -46.17 2.83 36.75
CA THR A 374 -45.92 2.82 35.30
C THR A 374 -44.66 3.58 34.94
N ALA A 375 -44.43 4.74 35.55
CA ALA A 375 -43.21 5.52 35.37
C ALA A 375 -41.98 4.78 35.88
N LYS A 376 -42.06 4.10 37.04
CA LYS A 376 -40.99 3.23 37.57
C LYS A 376 -40.61 2.13 36.59
N ARG A 377 -41.59 1.40 36.05
CA ARG A 377 -41.33 0.29 35.11
C ARG A 377 -40.70 0.77 33.79
N LYS A 378 -41.18 1.88 33.21
CA LYS A 378 -40.64 2.46 31.99
C LYS A 378 -39.19 2.97 32.18
N ALA A 379 -38.95 3.59 33.32
CA ALA A 379 -37.62 4.10 33.64
C ALA A 379 -36.64 2.96 33.98
N GLN A 380 -37.09 1.89 34.67
CA GLN A 380 -36.29 0.69 34.92
C GLN A 380 -35.86 0.03 33.60
N ALA A 381 -36.77 -0.12 32.64
CA ALA A 381 -36.40 -0.62 31.31
C ALA A 381 -35.39 0.23 30.58
N ALA A 382 -35.50 1.57 30.69
CA ALA A 382 -34.55 2.50 30.10
C ALA A 382 -33.14 2.41 30.74
N HIS A 383 -33.06 2.22 32.06
CA HIS A 383 -31.80 1.99 32.76
C HIS A 383 -31.12 0.72 32.33
N THR A 384 -31.87 -0.40 32.33
CA THR A 384 -31.34 -1.71 31.94
C THR A 384 -30.78 -1.65 30.52
N LYS A 385 -31.49 -0.96 29.60
CA LYS A 385 -31.01 -0.78 28.24
C LYS A 385 -29.71 0.03 28.18
N ALA A 386 -29.60 1.12 28.96
CA ALA A 386 -28.39 1.96 29.00
C ALA A 386 -27.19 1.22 29.61
N GLU A 387 -27.41 0.42 30.69
CA GLU A 387 -26.36 -0.40 31.29
C GLU A 387 -25.89 -1.51 30.36
N CYS A 388 -26.81 -2.20 29.66
CA CYS A 388 -26.45 -3.20 28.65
C CYS A 388 -25.65 -2.56 27.49
N ALA A 389 -26.12 -1.43 26.98
CA ALA A 389 -25.42 -0.71 25.89
C ALA A 389 -24.01 -0.29 26.30
N LEU A 390 -23.82 0.15 27.54
CA LEU A 390 -22.50 0.53 28.05
C LEU A 390 -21.60 -0.68 28.30
N ARG A 391 -22.15 -1.79 28.84
CA ARG A 391 -21.41 -3.04 29.04
C ARG A 391 -20.94 -3.65 27.74
N ASP A 392 -21.81 -3.65 26.74
CA ASP A 392 -21.56 -4.28 25.45
C ASP A 392 -20.82 -3.34 24.47
N HIS A 393 -20.49 -2.12 24.90
CA HIS A 393 -19.77 -1.16 24.09
C HIS A 393 -18.32 -1.61 23.84
N PRO A 394 -17.85 -1.75 22.58
CA PRO A 394 -16.54 -2.35 22.25
C PRO A 394 -15.35 -1.69 22.94
N ALA A 395 -15.35 -0.35 23.03
CA ALA A 395 -14.25 0.40 23.61
C ALA A 395 -14.38 0.67 25.11
N LEU A 396 -15.60 0.83 25.62
CA LEU A 396 -15.86 1.23 26.98
C LEU A 396 -16.13 0.04 27.91
N GLY A 397 -16.85 -0.98 27.44
CA GLY A 397 -17.24 -2.14 28.24
C GLY A 397 -16.05 -2.90 28.83
N ARG A 398 -14.93 -2.92 28.14
CA ARG A 398 -13.69 -3.58 28.62
C ARG A 398 -13.16 -3.03 29.94
N TRP A 399 -13.52 -1.81 30.34
CA TRP A 399 -13.09 -1.14 31.57
C TRP A 399 -14.10 -1.30 32.72
N LEU A 400 -15.18 -2.01 32.48
CA LEU A 400 -16.25 -2.17 33.43
C LEU A 400 -16.26 -3.58 34.03
N ARG A 401 -16.74 -3.66 35.28
CA ARG A 401 -17.06 -4.89 35.98
C ARG A 401 -18.48 -4.80 36.49
N GLN A 402 -19.25 -5.85 36.33
CA GLN A 402 -20.58 -5.95 36.91
C GLN A 402 -20.47 -6.54 38.33
N GLN A 403 -21.05 -5.86 39.31
CA GLN A 403 -21.14 -6.33 40.67
C GLN A 403 -22.29 -7.36 40.84
N ALA A 404 -22.31 -8.10 41.94
CA ALA A 404 -23.35 -9.08 42.24
C ALA A 404 -24.78 -8.48 42.25
N ASN A 405 -24.90 -7.18 42.57
CA ASN A 405 -26.17 -6.44 42.54
C ASN A 405 -26.56 -5.93 41.12
N GLY A 406 -25.83 -6.36 40.07
CA GLY A 406 -26.06 -5.99 38.69
C GLY A 406 -25.52 -4.59 38.29
N ARG A 407 -24.96 -3.82 39.20
CA ARG A 407 -24.42 -2.48 38.90
C ARG A 407 -23.08 -2.57 38.18
N LEU A 408 -22.88 -1.72 37.17
CA LEU A 408 -21.59 -1.53 36.51
C LEU A 408 -20.73 -0.57 37.33
N VAL A 409 -19.47 -0.95 37.50
CA VAL A 409 -18.44 -0.14 38.15
C VAL A 409 -17.16 -0.19 37.31
N ILE A 410 -16.34 0.85 37.43
CA ILE A 410 -15.02 0.87 36.80
C ILE A 410 -14.13 -0.17 37.46
N ASP A 411 -13.54 -1.04 36.64
CA ASP A 411 -12.59 -2.07 37.08
C ASP A 411 -11.18 -1.50 37.26
N ARG A 412 -10.90 -1.03 38.48
CA ARG A 412 -9.59 -0.43 38.80
C ARG A 412 -8.44 -1.43 38.73
N ALA A 413 -8.69 -2.71 39.01
CA ALA A 413 -7.66 -3.75 38.91
C ALA A 413 -7.23 -3.93 37.44
N LYS A 414 -8.21 -3.99 36.55
CA LYS A 414 -7.96 -4.08 35.11
C LYS A 414 -7.23 -2.84 34.56
N ILE A 415 -7.61 -1.64 35.03
CA ILE A 415 -6.90 -0.40 34.67
C ILE A 415 -5.43 -0.45 35.09
N THR A 416 -5.15 -0.93 36.30
CA THR A 416 -3.77 -1.07 36.81
C THR A 416 -2.97 -2.08 36.00
N THR A 417 -3.58 -3.21 35.62
CA THR A 417 -2.95 -4.22 34.76
C THR A 417 -2.62 -3.66 33.39
N GLU A 418 -3.57 -3.00 32.74
CA GLU A 418 -3.37 -2.37 31.44
C GLU A 418 -2.33 -1.26 31.47
N ALA A 419 -2.27 -0.46 32.55
CA ALA A 419 -1.27 0.60 32.70
C ALA A 419 0.17 0.09 32.70
N ARG A 420 0.39 -1.18 33.07
CA ARG A 420 1.71 -1.81 32.99
C ARG A 420 2.19 -2.05 31.56
N LEU A 421 1.25 -2.04 30.60
CA LEU A 421 1.51 -2.31 29.19
C LEU A 421 1.69 -1.03 28.37
N ASP A 422 1.51 0.16 28.96
CA ASP A 422 1.59 1.44 28.27
C ASP A 422 2.93 1.60 27.55
N GLY A 423 2.85 1.95 26.27
CA GLY A 423 4.00 2.14 25.40
C GLY A 423 4.84 0.90 25.16
N LYS A 424 4.39 -0.28 25.60
CA LYS A 424 5.15 -1.52 25.46
C LYS A 424 4.64 -2.37 24.31
N TYR A 425 5.57 -3.05 23.68
CA TYR A 425 5.32 -4.21 22.85
C TYR A 425 6.36 -5.29 23.14
N LEU A 426 5.98 -6.52 22.90
CA LEU A 426 6.80 -7.70 23.14
C LEU A 426 7.16 -8.34 21.83
N ILE A 427 8.42 -8.67 21.64
CA ILE A 427 8.90 -9.48 20.54
C ILE A 427 9.58 -10.74 21.06
N ALA A 428 9.48 -11.81 20.28
CA ALA A 428 10.23 -13.04 20.49
C ALA A 428 11.15 -13.27 19.29
N THR A 429 12.35 -13.79 19.54
CA THR A 429 13.26 -14.20 18.47
C THR A 429 13.85 -15.57 18.77
N SER A 430 14.05 -16.37 17.72
CA SER A 430 14.75 -17.64 17.78
C SER A 430 16.23 -17.51 17.41
N ASP A 431 16.68 -16.32 17.00
CA ASP A 431 18.05 -16.09 16.60
C ASP A 431 18.93 -15.87 17.84
N PRO A 432 19.98 -16.70 18.07
CA PRO A 432 20.83 -16.57 19.24
C PRO A 432 21.85 -15.42 19.16
N HIS A 433 22.10 -14.88 17.96
CA HIS A 433 23.20 -13.94 17.73
C HIS A 433 22.74 -12.49 17.56
N ILE A 434 21.48 -12.25 17.17
CA ILE A 434 20.99 -10.88 17.02
C ILE A 434 20.93 -10.18 18.39
N SER A 435 21.40 -8.94 18.46
CA SER A 435 21.26 -8.15 19.69
C SER A 435 19.78 -7.80 19.97
N ALA A 436 19.44 -7.54 21.23
CA ALA A 436 18.10 -7.11 21.60
C ALA A 436 17.73 -5.77 20.93
N GLU A 437 18.74 -4.91 20.75
CA GLU A 437 18.62 -3.63 20.06
C GLU A 437 18.30 -3.81 18.58
N ASP A 438 19.06 -4.68 17.90
CA ASP A 438 18.87 -4.96 16.47
C ASP A 438 17.54 -5.69 16.20
N ALA A 439 17.15 -6.61 17.10
CA ALA A 439 15.84 -7.26 17.02
C ALA A 439 14.69 -6.25 17.16
N ALA A 440 14.80 -5.29 18.07
CA ALA A 440 13.79 -4.26 18.26
C ALA A 440 13.75 -3.25 17.11
N LEU A 441 14.90 -2.85 16.59
CA LEU A 441 15.01 -2.00 15.40
C LEU A 441 14.53 -2.73 14.15
N GLY A 442 14.90 -4.00 14.00
CA GLY A 442 14.40 -4.87 12.94
C GLY A 442 12.89 -4.95 12.97
N TYR A 443 12.27 -5.30 14.10
CA TYR A 443 10.82 -5.35 14.21
C TYR A 443 10.14 -4.01 13.87
N LYS A 444 10.72 -2.87 14.26
CA LYS A 444 10.20 -1.55 13.93
C LYS A 444 10.18 -1.30 12.41
N ASN A 445 11.11 -1.90 11.66
CA ASN A 445 11.17 -1.77 10.20
C ASN A 445 10.08 -2.59 9.47
N LEU A 446 9.24 -3.35 10.18
CA LEU A 446 8.03 -3.95 9.60
C LEU A 446 7.10 -2.88 8.98
N LEU A 447 7.20 -1.63 9.42
CA LEU A 447 6.58 -0.47 8.79
C LEU A 447 6.92 -0.34 7.29
N GLU A 448 8.04 -0.89 6.81
CA GLU A 448 8.38 -0.85 5.38
C GLU A 448 7.46 -1.74 4.53
N ALA A 449 7.00 -2.89 5.06
CA ALA A 449 5.96 -3.69 4.41
C ALA A 449 4.62 -2.95 4.38
N GLU A 450 4.22 -2.33 5.51
CA GLU A 450 3.00 -1.50 5.58
C GLU A 450 3.07 -0.31 4.59
N ARG A 451 4.24 0.33 4.48
CA ARG A 451 4.50 1.40 3.51
C ARG A 451 4.39 0.88 2.08
N GLY A 452 4.93 -0.31 1.79
CA GLY A 452 4.79 -0.97 0.50
C GLY A 452 3.32 -1.16 0.12
N PHE A 453 2.50 -1.68 1.04
CA PHE A 453 1.06 -1.82 0.80
C PHE A 453 0.33 -0.50 0.63
N ARG A 454 0.70 0.53 1.38
CA ARG A 454 0.11 1.86 1.22
C ARG A 454 0.39 2.41 -0.17
N ASP A 455 1.62 2.28 -0.65
CA ASP A 455 1.99 2.76 -1.97
C ASP A 455 1.33 1.93 -3.08
N LEU A 456 1.24 0.61 -2.94
CA LEU A 456 0.48 -0.24 -3.84
C LEU A 456 -0.98 0.21 -3.97
N LYS A 457 -1.64 0.47 -2.83
CA LYS A 457 -3.07 0.82 -2.80
C LYS A 457 -3.36 2.25 -3.25
N SER A 458 -2.53 3.22 -2.85
CA SER A 458 -2.79 4.66 -3.06
C SER A 458 -2.06 5.22 -4.27
N ASN A 459 -0.75 4.99 -4.38
CA ASN A 459 0.08 5.61 -5.40
C ASN A 459 0.05 4.85 -6.73
N LEU A 460 0.04 3.51 -6.66
CA LEU A 460 0.03 2.65 -7.83
C LEU A 460 -1.38 2.15 -8.18
N LEU A 461 -2.40 2.60 -7.46
CA LEU A 461 -3.80 2.24 -7.63
C LEU A 461 -4.01 0.73 -7.87
N LEU A 462 -3.47 -0.13 -6.99
CA LEU A 462 -3.76 -1.54 -6.99
C LEU A 462 -5.29 -1.79 -7.02
N ARG A 463 -6.05 -0.91 -6.39
CA ARG A 463 -7.51 -0.90 -6.38
C ARG A 463 -8.08 0.42 -6.93
N PRO A 464 -9.28 0.43 -7.54
CA PRO A 464 -10.19 -0.71 -7.73
C PRO A 464 -9.62 -1.73 -8.73
N VAL A 465 -9.86 -3.04 -8.46
CA VAL A 465 -9.47 -4.13 -9.35
C VAL A 465 -10.66 -4.47 -10.25
N PHE A 466 -10.54 -4.18 -11.54
CA PHE A 466 -11.62 -4.40 -12.52
C PHE A 466 -11.57 -5.78 -13.19
N HIS A 467 -10.49 -6.57 -12.93
CA HIS A 467 -10.33 -7.90 -13.52
C HIS A 467 -11.28 -8.90 -12.89
N ARG A 468 -11.86 -9.78 -13.72
CA ARG A 468 -12.80 -10.81 -13.29
C ARG A 468 -12.15 -12.19 -13.16
N LEU A 469 -11.14 -12.47 -13.97
CA LEU A 469 -10.45 -13.76 -14.00
C LEU A 469 -9.29 -13.75 -13.00
N GLU A 470 -9.18 -14.81 -12.22
CA GLU A 470 -8.13 -14.95 -11.19
C GLU A 470 -6.73 -14.71 -11.75
N HIS A 471 -6.37 -15.35 -12.85
CA HIS A 471 -5.06 -15.20 -13.48
C HIS A 471 -4.76 -13.74 -13.85
N ARG A 472 -5.75 -12.98 -14.33
CA ARG A 472 -5.59 -11.54 -14.61
C ARG A 472 -5.47 -10.69 -13.35
N ILE A 473 -6.12 -11.11 -12.25
CA ILE A 473 -5.94 -10.46 -10.93
C ILE A 473 -4.52 -10.68 -10.44
N ARG A 474 -4.02 -11.91 -10.50
CA ARG A 474 -2.63 -12.25 -10.14
C ARG A 474 -1.61 -11.49 -11.01
N ALA A 475 -1.82 -11.45 -12.32
CA ALA A 475 -0.99 -10.66 -13.24
C ALA A 475 -1.01 -9.17 -12.89
N HIS A 476 -2.18 -8.61 -12.57
CA HIS A 476 -2.31 -7.21 -12.16
C HIS A 476 -1.53 -6.90 -10.88
N VAL A 477 -1.58 -7.78 -9.88
CA VAL A 477 -0.80 -7.63 -8.64
C VAL A 477 0.69 -7.69 -8.93
N LEU A 478 1.14 -8.59 -9.81
CA LEU A 478 2.54 -8.68 -10.22
C LEU A 478 3.02 -7.42 -10.96
N LEU A 479 2.21 -6.86 -11.86
CA LEU A 479 2.54 -5.58 -12.54
C LEU A 479 2.66 -4.43 -11.54
N CYS A 480 1.77 -4.38 -10.53
CA CYS A 480 1.87 -3.38 -9.46
C CYS A 480 3.12 -3.59 -8.58
N TRP A 481 3.51 -4.84 -8.32
CA TRP A 481 4.73 -5.18 -7.61
C TRP A 481 5.98 -4.75 -8.38
N LEU A 482 6.05 -5.00 -9.68
CA LEU A 482 7.14 -4.52 -10.54
C LEU A 482 7.23 -2.99 -10.55
N ALA A 483 6.09 -2.30 -10.62
CA ALA A 483 6.05 -0.85 -10.53
C ALA A 483 6.57 -0.34 -9.17
N LEU A 484 6.14 -0.98 -8.06
CA LEU A 484 6.64 -0.66 -6.71
C LEU A 484 8.15 -0.85 -6.63
N LEU A 485 8.68 -1.93 -7.20
CA LEU A 485 10.10 -2.23 -7.21
C LEU A 485 10.90 -1.13 -7.91
N LEU A 486 10.53 -0.76 -9.15
CA LEU A 486 11.21 0.29 -9.91
C LEU A 486 11.17 1.63 -9.17
N VAL A 487 10.01 1.96 -8.60
CA VAL A 487 9.82 3.16 -7.78
C VAL A 487 10.75 3.15 -6.56
N ARG A 488 10.81 2.06 -5.81
CA ARG A 488 11.68 1.94 -4.62
C ARG A 488 13.17 2.03 -4.95
N VAL A 489 13.59 1.42 -6.06
CA VAL A 489 14.98 1.53 -6.53
C VAL A 489 15.32 2.98 -6.88
N ALA A 490 14.43 3.68 -7.59
CA ALA A 490 14.61 5.09 -7.91
C ALA A 490 14.66 5.97 -6.64
N GLU A 491 13.73 5.79 -5.72
CA GLU A 491 13.68 6.50 -4.43
C GLU A 491 14.95 6.25 -3.60
N ARG A 492 15.40 5.00 -3.52
CA ARG A 492 16.59 4.61 -2.76
C ARG A 492 17.86 5.24 -3.33
N ARG A 493 18.01 5.26 -4.65
CA ARG A 493 19.20 5.82 -5.31
C ARG A 493 19.27 7.32 -5.23
N THR A 494 18.12 8.01 -5.36
CA THR A 494 18.07 9.47 -5.39
C THR A 494 17.84 10.11 -4.01
N GLY A 495 17.40 9.34 -3.01
CA GLY A 495 16.96 9.89 -1.73
C GLY A 495 15.70 10.77 -1.84
N GLN A 496 15.00 10.75 -2.98
CA GLN A 496 13.82 11.56 -3.27
C GLN A 496 12.56 10.68 -3.35
N THR A 497 11.39 11.25 -3.08
CA THR A 497 10.12 10.53 -3.27
C THR A 497 9.80 10.38 -4.76
N TRP A 498 9.17 9.26 -5.13
CA TRP A 498 8.76 9.03 -6.53
C TRP A 498 7.92 10.16 -7.11
N ARG A 499 7.00 10.69 -6.32
CA ARG A 499 6.19 11.83 -6.76
C ARG A 499 7.03 13.02 -7.23
N ARG A 500 8.11 13.33 -6.51
CA ARG A 500 9.03 14.43 -6.90
C ARG A 500 9.81 14.07 -8.16
N ILE A 501 10.34 12.86 -8.23
CA ILE A 501 11.07 12.35 -9.39
C ILE A 501 10.19 12.40 -10.65
N ALA A 502 8.98 11.81 -10.57
CA ALA A 502 8.04 11.76 -11.68
C ALA A 502 7.59 13.16 -12.14
N THR A 503 7.33 14.07 -11.18
CA THR A 503 6.96 15.47 -11.50
C THR A 503 8.10 16.20 -12.22
N GLU A 504 9.35 16.02 -11.79
CA GLU A 504 10.50 16.68 -12.39
C GLU A 504 10.80 16.10 -13.78
N LEU A 505 10.80 14.78 -13.92
CA LEU A 505 11.06 14.10 -15.19
C LEU A 505 9.89 14.18 -16.19
N GLY A 506 8.66 14.38 -15.71
CA GLY A 506 7.49 14.61 -16.58
C GLY A 506 7.62 15.88 -17.46
N ARG A 507 8.57 16.76 -17.14
CA ARG A 507 8.88 17.95 -17.94
C ARG A 507 9.88 17.69 -19.07
N VAL A 508 10.46 16.50 -19.15
CA VAL A 508 11.37 16.09 -20.23
C VAL A 508 10.54 15.50 -21.35
N HIS A 509 10.53 16.16 -22.51
CA HIS A 509 9.70 15.79 -23.64
C HIS A 509 10.53 15.38 -24.84
N ALA A 510 10.03 14.41 -25.60
CA ALA A 510 10.41 14.15 -26.98
C ALA A 510 9.50 14.98 -27.88
N VAL A 511 10.10 15.88 -28.64
CA VAL A 511 9.42 16.85 -29.53
C VAL A 511 9.71 16.47 -30.97
N ALA A 512 8.68 16.10 -31.73
CA ALA A 512 8.79 15.86 -33.14
C ALA A 512 8.70 17.19 -33.93
N LEU A 513 9.78 17.53 -34.63
CA LEU A 513 9.91 18.70 -35.48
C LEU A 513 9.81 18.25 -36.94
N THR A 514 8.85 18.76 -37.69
CA THR A 514 8.62 18.42 -39.08
C THR A 514 8.86 19.64 -39.99
N GLY A 515 9.58 19.45 -41.09
CA GLY A 515 9.85 20.45 -42.11
C GLY A 515 9.99 19.82 -43.48
N SER A 516 10.38 20.63 -44.49
CA SER A 516 10.55 20.17 -45.86
C SER A 516 11.62 19.09 -46.04
N ALA A 517 12.59 18.99 -45.11
CA ALA A 517 13.66 17.99 -45.13
C ALA A 517 13.33 16.69 -44.40
N GLY A 518 12.14 16.59 -43.78
CA GLY A 518 11.73 15.42 -43.02
C GLY A 518 11.33 15.74 -41.57
N THR A 519 11.36 14.71 -40.72
CA THR A 519 11.01 14.81 -39.29
C THR A 519 12.18 14.42 -38.41
N ALA A 520 12.49 15.26 -37.40
CA ALA A 520 13.45 14.94 -36.34
C ALA A 520 12.76 14.95 -34.97
N VAL A 521 13.08 13.97 -34.12
CA VAL A 521 12.61 13.93 -32.75
C VAL A 521 13.71 14.41 -31.81
N HIS A 522 13.49 15.52 -31.16
CA HIS A 522 14.43 16.20 -30.27
C HIS A 522 13.97 16.12 -28.83
N THR A 523 14.87 15.78 -27.92
CA THR A 523 14.58 15.81 -26.47
C THR A 523 14.80 17.21 -25.90
N THR A 524 13.90 17.71 -25.08
CA THR A 524 14.08 18.99 -24.38
C THR A 524 15.37 18.97 -23.54
N PRO A 525 16.14 20.07 -23.47
CA PRO A 525 17.36 20.14 -22.66
C PRO A 525 17.07 19.81 -21.19
N LEU A 526 17.94 18.98 -20.60
CA LEU A 526 17.79 18.59 -19.19
C LEU A 526 18.26 19.71 -18.27
N THR A 527 17.50 19.96 -17.21
CA THR A 527 17.95 20.77 -16.08
C THR A 527 19.00 20.00 -15.27
N THR A 528 19.76 20.70 -14.41
CA THR A 528 20.73 20.08 -13.48
C THR A 528 20.05 19.05 -12.56
N ALA A 529 18.82 19.33 -12.11
CA ALA A 529 18.05 18.42 -11.28
C ALA A 529 17.68 17.13 -12.02
N GLN A 530 17.19 17.24 -13.24
CA GLN A 530 16.84 16.10 -14.10
C GLN A 530 18.07 15.24 -14.44
N ALA A 531 19.16 15.87 -14.85
CA ALA A 531 20.43 15.17 -15.09
C ALA A 531 20.97 14.49 -13.82
N GLY A 532 20.77 15.11 -12.64
CA GLY A 532 21.09 14.55 -11.34
C GLY A 532 20.37 13.24 -11.07
N ILE A 533 19.05 13.19 -11.30
CA ILE A 533 18.22 11.98 -11.10
C ILE A 533 18.75 10.80 -11.93
N TYR A 534 19.02 11.01 -13.23
CA TYR A 534 19.57 9.96 -14.09
C TYR A 534 20.94 9.48 -13.62
N ARG A 535 21.82 10.41 -13.23
CA ARG A 535 23.16 10.10 -12.73
C ARG A 535 23.11 9.28 -11.44
N GLU A 536 22.28 9.65 -10.48
CA GLU A 536 22.10 8.95 -9.21
C GLU A 536 21.53 7.55 -9.42
N CYS A 537 20.60 7.41 -10.37
CA CYS A 537 20.07 6.12 -10.79
C CYS A 537 21.04 5.31 -11.67
N ARG A 538 22.16 5.89 -12.13
CA ARG A 538 23.11 5.30 -13.08
C ARG A 538 22.44 4.90 -14.40
N ILE A 539 21.50 5.70 -14.86
CA ILE A 539 20.77 5.50 -16.11
C ILE A 539 21.16 6.57 -17.11
N THR A 540 21.40 6.16 -18.35
CA THR A 540 21.68 7.09 -19.44
C THR A 540 20.43 7.89 -19.77
N PRO A 541 20.48 9.23 -19.72
CA PRO A 541 19.35 10.07 -20.09
C PRO A 541 18.97 9.87 -21.57
N PRO A 542 17.78 10.33 -21.99
CA PRO A 542 17.43 10.30 -23.40
C PRO A 542 18.42 11.11 -24.23
N ALA A 543 18.75 10.64 -25.44
CA ALA A 543 19.61 11.35 -26.35
C ALA A 543 18.96 12.68 -26.78
N ALA A 544 19.78 13.70 -27.11
CA ALA A 544 19.27 14.99 -27.59
C ALA A 544 18.44 14.84 -28.87
N ILE A 545 18.86 13.95 -29.77
CA ILE A 545 18.11 13.56 -30.98
C ILE A 545 17.88 12.06 -30.91
N THR A 546 16.61 11.63 -30.94
CA THR A 546 16.21 10.22 -30.79
C THR A 546 15.82 9.58 -32.12
N ALA A 547 15.39 10.36 -33.11
CA ALA A 547 15.08 9.86 -34.45
C ALA A 547 15.27 10.96 -35.48
N ILE A 548 15.68 10.56 -36.69
CA ILE A 548 15.72 11.42 -37.89
C ILE A 548 15.13 10.61 -39.03
N ASN A 549 14.01 11.08 -39.58
CA ASN A 549 13.33 10.50 -40.73
C ASN A 549 13.36 11.51 -41.86
N PRO A 550 14.27 11.37 -42.85
CA PRO A 550 14.31 12.22 -44.03
C PRO A 550 12.98 12.15 -44.80
N ALA A 551 12.62 13.24 -45.52
CA ALA A 551 11.42 13.35 -46.35
C ALA A 551 11.35 12.32 -47.47
#